data_b4c5cf095790ff3069a56dadcfeef86a
#
_entry.id   b4c5cf095790ff3069a56dadcfeef86a
#
_cell.length_a   1.000
_cell.length_b   1.000
_cell.length_c   1.000
_cell.angle_alpha   90.00
_cell.angle_beta   90.00
_cell.angle_gamma   90.00
#
_symmetry.space_group_name_H-M   'P 1'
#
loop_
_entity.id
_entity.type
_entity.pdbx_description
1 polymer ?
#
loop_
_entity_poly.entity_id
_entity_poly.type
_entity_poly.pdbx_seq_one_letter_code
_entity_poly.pdbx_strand_id
1 'polypeptide(L)'
;MNKKKALIILPSYSTGGAEKVIWSYFTNFKDSKISLKLLLVNAKDACGSFKNKNIINLNFSRFIYAIPRILSVLKSENINVVISTFPNISAILLFLKYFNIIKIKIIVRQPNIIEKSLRGSLKLYILKNIYKFFIKFTDAAIVTSEFMKEEILKYHLHSNKIFLIRNPISIEETRKNVIPVRIGEDNLTLIFVGRLVYQKGIDRILYLLAINKNIKLIVVGEGKFKNRLLKQVKCLNIEDKIKFLGKILKPYNLIAGSDYFILPSRYEGLPNCVLESLALGTPVISTKQIFALNDYKKNIANKSIMLFESINEIAKKIDFLEKRKDYRKPKLRRSLLKDYISPISFNKKINKIILKIA
;
A
#
# COMPACT_ATOMS: atom_id res chain seq x y z
N MET A 1 -29.79 2.48 21.25
CA MET A 1 -28.53 3.24 21.19
C MET A 1 -28.33 3.83 19.80
N ASN A 2 -28.11 5.14 19.69
CA ASN A 2 -27.84 5.78 18.39
C ASN A 2 -26.49 5.28 17.83
N LYS A 3 -26.50 4.84 16.56
CA LYS A 3 -25.28 4.39 15.88
C LYS A 3 -24.28 5.53 15.76
N LYS A 4 -22.99 5.26 16.00
CA LYS A 4 -21.92 6.21 15.70
C LYS A 4 -21.75 6.35 14.17
N LYS A 5 -21.73 7.57 13.65
CA LYS A 5 -21.64 7.84 12.21
C LYS A 5 -20.21 8.13 11.81
N ALA A 6 -19.64 7.26 10.99
CA ALA A 6 -18.26 7.37 10.50
C ALA A 6 -18.23 7.62 8.99
N LEU A 7 -17.33 8.50 8.54
CA LEU A 7 -17.11 8.83 7.14
C LEU A 7 -15.66 8.55 6.76
N ILE A 8 -15.47 7.73 5.74
CA ILE A 8 -14.17 7.59 5.08
C ILE A 8 -14.07 8.63 3.98
N ILE A 9 -12.94 9.31 3.85
CA ILE A 9 -12.67 10.24 2.73
C ILE A 9 -11.51 9.73 1.90
N LEU A 10 -11.76 9.45 0.62
CA LEU A 10 -10.75 9.09 -0.38
C LEU A 10 -10.70 10.11 -1.52
N PRO A 11 -9.50 10.39 -2.08
CA PRO A 11 -9.38 11.31 -3.21
C PRO A 11 -10.06 10.78 -4.47
N SER A 12 -9.99 9.48 -4.72
CA SER A 12 -10.58 8.82 -5.89
C SER A 12 -10.71 7.33 -5.64
N TYR A 13 -11.45 6.66 -6.50
CA TYR A 13 -11.41 5.22 -6.62
C TYR A 13 -10.23 4.85 -7.52
N SER A 14 -9.13 4.45 -6.92
CA SER A 14 -7.95 4.00 -7.65
C SER A 14 -7.53 2.60 -7.21
N THR A 15 -6.70 1.95 -8.02
CA THR A 15 -6.17 0.61 -7.72
C THR A 15 -4.89 0.66 -6.88
N GLY A 16 -4.59 1.79 -6.24
CA GLY A 16 -3.44 1.95 -5.35
C GLY A 16 -3.57 1.09 -4.09
N GLY A 17 -2.43 0.71 -3.51
CA GLY A 17 -2.42 -0.18 -2.34
C GLY A 17 -3.14 0.40 -1.11
N ALA A 18 -3.04 1.70 -0.88
CA ALA A 18 -3.69 2.37 0.25
C ALA A 18 -5.20 2.42 0.09
N GLU A 19 -5.66 2.74 -1.12
CA GLU A 19 -7.08 2.76 -1.49
C GLU A 19 -7.70 1.37 -1.41
N LYS A 20 -7.00 0.34 -1.92
CA LYS A 20 -7.49 -1.06 -1.83
C LYS A 20 -7.76 -1.50 -0.39
N VAL A 21 -6.90 -1.13 0.56
CA VAL A 21 -7.10 -1.48 1.97
C VAL A 21 -8.36 -0.84 2.53
N ILE A 22 -8.56 0.45 2.28
CA ILE A 22 -9.72 1.18 2.78
C ILE A 22 -11.00 0.75 2.05
N TRP A 23 -10.92 0.48 0.76
CA TRP A 23 -12.03 -0.07 0.00
C TRP A 23 -12.45 -1.45 0.54
N SER A 24 -11.47 -2.33 0.81
CA SER A 24 -11.74 -3.63 1.44
C SER A 24 -12.39 -3.48 2.82
N TYR A 25 -11.95 -2.50 3.62
CA TYR A 25 -12.59 -2.18 4.90
C TYR A 25 -14.05 -1.78 4.71
N PHE A 26 -14.34 -0.88 3.77
CA PHE A 26 -15.69 -0.39 3.48
C PHE A 26 -16.60 -1.50 2.94
N THR A 27 -16.15 -2.28 1.95
CA THR A 27 -16.96 -3.33 1.30
C THR A 27 -17.24 -4.52 2.21
N ASN A 28 -16.32 -4.85 3.11
CA ASN A 28 -16.48 -5.93 4.09
C ASN A 28 -16.94 -5.43 5.46
N PHE A 29 -17.42 -4.18 5.52
CA PHE A 29 -17.85 -3.58 6.78
C PHE A 29 -19.12 -4.27 7.31
N LYS A 30 -19.04 -4.74 8.57
CA LYS A 30 -20.17 -5.31 9.31
C LYS A 30 -20.06 -4.86 10.75
N ASP A 31 -20.94 -3.95 11.17
CA ASP A 31 -21.03 -3.50 12.55
C ASP A 31 -22.43 -2.93 12.81
N SER A 32 -23.05 -3.34 13.90
CA SER A 32 -24.39 -2.89 14.27
C SER A 32 -24.41 -1.53 14.98
N LYS A 33 -23.27 -1.13 15.58
CA LYS A 33 -23.11 0.09 16.38
C LYS A 33 -22.56 1.27 15.59
N ILE A 34 -22.07 1.03 14.37
CA ILE A 34 -21.48 2.05 13.51
C ILE A 34 -22.25 2.12 12.18
N SER A 35 -22.54 3.33 11.72
CA SER A 35 -23.00 3.60 10.37
C SER A 35 -21.83 4.17 9.58
N LEU A 36 -21.36 3.44 8.57
CA LEU A 36 -20.18 3.80 7.78
C LEU A 36 -20.58 4.29 6.40
N LYS A 37 -20.09 5.49 6.02
CA LYS A 37 -20.20 6.04 4.68
C LYS A 37 -18.81 6.26 4.06
N LEU A 38 -18.75 6.24 2.73
CA LEU A 38 -17.56 6.53 1.95
C LEU A 38 -17.80 7.76 1.08
N LEU A 39 -16.94 8.77 1.19
CA LEU A 39 -16.92 9.92 0.33
C LEU A 39 -15.75 9.85 -0.63
N LEU A 40 -16.05 9.91 -1.93
CA LEU A 40 -15.08 10.02 -3.01
C LEU A 40 -15.06 11.45 -3.54
N VAL A 41 -13.89 12.10 -3.52
CA VAL A 41 -13.73 13.47 -4.04
C VAL A 41 -13.88 13.47 -5.55
N ASN A 42 -13.29 12.49 -6.23
CA ASN A 42 -13.40 12.27 -7.67
C ASN A 42 -13.59 10.78 -7.97
N ALA A 43 -14.70 10.43 -8.60
CA ALA A 43 -14.99 9.06 -8.99
C ALA A 43 -15.07 8.86 -10.52
N LYS A 44 -14.53 9.80 -11.34
CA LYS A 44 -14.58 9.71 -12.81
C LYS A 44 -13.99 8.40 -13.36
N ASP A 45 -12.99 7.83 -12.67
CA ASP A 45 -12.34 6.58 -13.06
C ASP A 45 -13.04 5.32 -12.54
N ALA A 46 -14.16 5.47 -11.85
CA ALA A 46 -14.93 4.34 -11.34
C ALA A 46 -15.81 3.79 -12.47
N CYS A 47 -15.35 2.77 -13.16
CA CYS A 47 -16.19 1.98 -14.07
C CYS A 47 -17.35 1.33 -13.29
N GLY A 48 -18.54 1.81 -13.54
CA GLY A 48 -19.78 1.32 -12.93
C GLY A 48 -20.40 2.31 -11.94
N SER A 49 -21.68 2.57 -12.11
CA SER A 49 -22.47 3.35 -11.17
C SER A 49 -22.51 2.62 -9.83
N PHE A 50 -21.80 3.13 -8.83
CA PHE A 50 -21.97 2.65 -7.45
C PHE A 50 -23.40 2.95 -6.99
N LYS A 51 -24.33 2.01 -7.19
CA LYS A 51 -25.71 2.07 -6.66
C LYS A 51 -25.76 1.88 -5.13
N ASN A 52 -24.64 2.07 -4.42
CA ASN A 52 -24.60 1.92 -2.98
C ASN A 52 -24.90 3.29 -2.33
N LYS A 53 -26.04 3.40 -1.64
CA LYS A 53 -26.48 4.60 -0.91
C LYS A 53 -25.50 5.10 0.16
N ASN A 54 -24.54 4.28 0.56
CA ASN A 54 -23.51 4.66 1.52
C ASN A 54 -22.27 5.28 0.84
N ILE A 55 -22.25 5.44 -0.49
CA ILE A 55 -21.20 6.11 -1.22
C ILE A 55 -21.66 7.50 -1.67
N ILE A 56 -20.89 8.51 -1.29
CA ILE A 56 -21.10 9.91 -1.67
C ILE A 56 -20.01 10.29 -2.67
N ASN A 57 -20.38 10.65 -3.88
CA ASN A 57 -19.45 11.09 -4.92
C ASN A 57 -19.60 12.59 -5.17
N LEU A 58 -18.51 13.34 -5.02
CA LEU A 58 -18.51 14.79 -5.16
C LEU A 58 -18.10 15.30 -6.54
N ASN A 59 -17.41 14.49 -7.35
CA ASN A 59 -16.94 14.81 -8.71
C ASN A 59 -16.03 16.06 -8.84
N PHE A 60 -15.25 16.39 -7.81
CA PHE A 60 -14.27 17.47 -7.86
C PHE A 60 -12.91 16.98 -8.33
N SER A 61 -12.21 17.78 -9.16
CA SER A 61 -10.87 17.46 -9.65
C SER A 61 -9.78 17.56 -8.57
N ARG A 62 -9.98 18.41 -7.56
CA ARG A 62 -9.04 18.60 -6.44
C ARG A 62 -9.79 18.67 -5.12
N PHE A 63 -9.18 18.12 -4.06
CA PHE A 63 -9.76 18.08 -2.72
C PHE A 63 -10.12 19.48 -2.17
N ILE A 64 -9.28 20.49 -2.45
CA ILE A 64 -9.49 21.85 -1.93
C ILE A 64 -10.83 22.46 -2.38
N TYR A 65 -11.24 22.19 -3.61
CA TYR A 65 -12.52 22.68 -4.13
C TYR A 65 -13.73 21.92 -3.57
N ALA A 66 -13.50 20.73 -3.03
CA ALA A 66 -14.55 19.93 -2.43
C ALA A 66 -14.83 20.31 -0.96
N ILE A 67 -13.99 21.14 -0.32
CA ILE A 67 -14.11 21.47 1.11
C ILE A 67 -15.50 21.97 1.50
N PRO A 68 -16.12 22.96 0.83
CA PRO A 68 -17.45 23.42 1.22
C PRO A 68 -18.50 22.31 1.20
N ARG A 69 -18.43 21.43 0.18
CA ARG A 69 -19.36 20.30 0.06
C ARG A 69 -19.09 19.23 1.12
N ILE A 70 -17.81 18.99 1.45
CA ILE A 70 -17.43 18.08 2.54
C ILE A 70 -17.99 18.60 3.87
N LEU A 71 -17.85 19.89 4.18
CA LEU A 71 -18.40 20.50 5.39
C LEU A 71 -19.93 20.36 5.45
N SER A 72 -20.61 20.57 4.32
CA SER A 72 -22.06 20.34 4.20
C SER A 72 -22.43 18.87 4.52
N VAL A 73 -21.68 17.89 3.96
CA VAL A 73 -21.90 16.45 4.21
C VAL A 73 -21.65 16.11 5.69
N LEU A 74 -20.58 16.63 6.28
CA LEU A 74 -20.26 16.36 7.70
C LEU A 74 -21.42 16.82 8.61
N LYS A 75 -22.03 17.98 8.31
CA LYS A 75 -23.16 18.52 9.07
C LYS A 75 -24.45 17.77 8.78
N SER A 76 -24.86 17.63 7.52
CA SER A 76 -26.14 17.02 7.13
C SER A 76 -26.25 15.55 7.54
N GLU A 77 -25.13 14.83 7.49
CA GLU A 77 -25.07 13.42 7.88
C GLU A 77 -24.81 13.21 9.38
N ASN A 78 -24.59 14.30 10.15
CA ASN A 78 -24.22 14.25 11.57
C ASN A 78 -23.03 13.31 11.85
N ILE A 79 -21.93 13.50 11.10
CA ILE A 79 -20.74 12.65 11.19
C ILE A 79 -20.02 12.87 12.53
N ASN A 80 -19.74 11.78 13.26
CA ASN A 80 -19.01 11.82 14.51
C ASN A 80 -17.49 11.65 14.30
N VAL A 81 -17.12 10.78 13.34
CA VAL A 81 -15.72 10.39 13.09
C VAL A 81 -15.41 10.41 11.60
N VAL A 82 -14.28 11.00 11.22
CA VAL A 82 -13.73 10.91 9.86
C VAL A 82 -12.46 10.08 9.85
N ILE A 83 -12.36 9.18 8.87
CA ILE A 83 -11.14 8.39 8.59
C ILE A 83 -10.49 8.96 7.32
N SER A 84 -9.26 9.45 7.45
CA SER A 84 -8.46 9.98 6.34
C SER A 84 -7.18 9.17 6.15
N THR A 85 -6.81 8.90 4.90
CA THR A 85 -5.64 8.07 4.57
C THR A 85 -4.51 8.85 3.90
N PHE A 86 -4.80 10.01 3.31
CA PHE A 86 -3.81 10.76 2.53
C PHE A 86 -3.36 12.02 3.27
N PRO A 87 -2.04 12.30 3.34
CA PRO A 87 -1.49 13.43 4.10
C PRO A 87 -2.10 14.79 3.74
N ASN A 88 -2.38 15.04 2.46
CA ASN A 88 -3.00 16.28 2.00
C ASN A 88 -4.45 16.46 2.52
N ILE A 89 -5.24 15.39 2.52
CA ILE A 89 -6.60 15.40 3.06
C ILE A 89 -6.54 15.53 4.58
N SER A 90 -5.70 14.72 5.22
CA SER A 90 -5.53 14.75 6.68
C SER A 90 -5.07 16.12 7.19
N ALA A 91 -4.10 16.75 6.51
CA ALA A 91 -3.61 18.08 6.90
C ALA A 91 -4.73 19.13 6.90
N ILE A 92 -5.57 19.14 5.86
CA ILE A 92 -6.68 20.09 5.76
C ILE A 92 -7.74 19.80 6.82
N LEU A 93 -8.13 18.56 7.03
CA LEU A 93 -9.12 18.21 8.07
C LEU A 93 -8.63 18.58 9.46
N LEU A 94 -7.35 18.32 9.76
CA LEU A 94 -6.74 18.66 11.05
C LEU A 94 -6.60 20.18 11.22
N PHE A 95 -6.29 20.92 10.16
CA PHE A 95 -6.33 22.38 10.14
C PHE A 95 -7.72 22.91 10.48
N LEU A 96 -8.78 22.42 9.80
CA LEU A 96 -10.16 22.82 10.07
C LEU A 96 -10.59 22.50 11.52
N LYS A 97 -10.12 21.37 12.06
CA LYS A 97 -10.35 21.01 13.46
C LYS A 97 -9.62 21.94 14.42
N TYR A 98 -8.36 22.26 14.15
CA TYR A 98 -7.56 23.15 15.00
C TYR A 98 -8.20 24.54 15.16
N PHE A 99 -8.76 25.08 14.08
CA PHE A 99 -9.48 26.36 14.11
C PHE A 99 -10.96 26.23 14.51
N ASN A 100 -11.38 25.09 15.08
CA ASN A 100 -12.77 24.83 15.53
C ASN A 100 -13.85 24.98 14.44
N ILE A 101 -13.48 24.94 13.15
CA ILE A 101 -14.43 24.95 12.02
C ILE A 101 -15.23 23.64 11.98
N ILE A 102 -14.60 22.53 12.37
CA ILE A 102 -15.24 21.22 12.53
C ILE A 102 -15.00 20.68 13.95
N LYS A 103 -16.09 20.13 14.55
CA LYS A 103 -16.05 19.54 15.90
C LYS A 103 -16.22 18.02 15.85
N ILE A 104 -15.43 17.35 14.99
CA ILE A 104 -15.50 15.90 14.76
C ILE A 104 -14.21 15.22 15.19
N LYS A 105 -14.29 13.91 15.43
CA LYS A 105 -13.10 13.09 15.67
C LYS A 105 -12.42 12.71 14.36
N ILE A 106 -11.09 12.71 14.33
CA ILE A 106 -10.32 12.42 13.12
C ILE A 106 -9.38 11.26 13.39
N ILE A 107 -9.54 10.18 12.62
CA ILE A 107 -8.61 9.06 12.52
C ILE A 107 -7.74 9.28 11.29
N VAL A 108 -6.45 9.37 11.48
CA VAL A 108 -5.47 9.43 10.38
C VAL A 108 -4.85 8.06 10.20
N ARG A 109 -5.08 7.44 9.05
CA ARG A 109 -4.33 6.23 8.66
C ARG A 109 -3.15 6.63 7.80
N GLN A 110 -1.95 6.32 8.28
CA GLN A 110 -0.69 6.62 7.59
C GLN A 110 -0.26 5.43 6.72
N PRO A 111 -0.31 5.52 5.38
CA PRO A 111 0.02 4.39 4.50
C PRO A 111 1.51 4.29 4.19
N ASN A 112 2.30 5.33 4.44
CA ASN A 112 3.71 5.40 4.04
C ASN A 112 4.51 6.32 4.99
N ILE A 113 5.84 6.25 4.92
CA ILE A 113 6.76 7.08 5.68
C ILE A 113 6.62 8.55 5.25
N ILE A 114 6.35 9.46 6.19
CA ILE A 114 6.07 10.88 5.94
C ILE A 114 7.30 11.57 5.37
N GLU A 115 8.45 11.41 6.02
CA GLU A 115 9.71 12.06 5.63
C GLU A 115 10.15 11.74 4.20
N LYS A 116 9.88 10.53 3.74
CA LYS A 116 10.29 10.07 2.41
C LYS A 116 9.22 10.27 1.35
N SER A 117 7.94 10.16 1.70
CA SER A 117 6.83 10.25 0.74
C SER A 117 6.50 11.68 0.31
N LEU A 118 6.81 12.67 1.15
CA LEU A 118 6.57 14.10 0.89
C LEU A 118 7.88 14.83 0.57
N ARG A 119 8.64 14.29 -0.39
CA ARG A 119 9.90 14.86 -0.91
C ARG A 119 9.78 15.20 -2.40
N GLY A 120 10.64 16.10 -2.88
CA GLY A 120 10.87 16.31 -4.32
C GLY A 120 10.35 17.61 -4.90
N SER A 121 9.55 18.40 -4.18
CA SER A 121 9.15 19.76 -4.61
C SER A 121 8.87 20.64 -3.41
N LEU A 122 8.95 21.97 -3.59
CA LEU A 122 8.63 22.95 -2.55
C LEU A 122 7.21 22.74 -2.01
N LYS A 123 6.25 22.45 -2.89
CA LYS A 123 4.86 22.14 -2.51
C LYS A 123 4.76 20.95 -1.55
N LEU A 124 5.49 19.86 -1.83
CA LEU A 124 5.50 18.68 -0.97
C LEU A 124 6.23 18.96 0.34
N TYR A 125 7.28 19.78 0.32
CA TYR A 125 7.98 20.23 1.53
C TYR A 125 7.06 21.03 2.45
N ILE A 126 6.32 21.99 1.91
CA ILE A 126 5.33 22.79 2.67
C ILE A 126 4.25 21.88 3.25
N LEU A 127 3.65 21.01 2.41
CA LEU A 127 2.63 20.05 2.85
C LEU A 127 3.15 19.16 3.98
N LYS A 128 4.39 18.70 3.89
CA LYS A 128 5.03 17.88 4.93
C LYS A 128 5.09 18.62 6.28
N ASN A 129 5.54 19.86 6.28
CA ASN A 129 5.66 20.64 7.52
C ASN A 129 4.29 20.98 8.12
N ILE A 130 3.33 21.34 7.28
CA ILE A 130 1.93 21.53 7.70
C ILE A 130 1.39 20.24 8.33
N TYR A 131 1.56 19.10 7.65
CA TYR A 131 1.08 17.81 8.14
C TYR A 131 1.74 17.42 9.48
N LYS A 132 3.06 17.59 9.62
CA LYS A 132 3.81 17.35 10.86
C LYS A 132 3.31 18.19 12.02
N PHE A 133 3.00 19.45 11.76
CA PHE A 133 2.48 20.36 12.79
C PHE A 133 1.08 19.93 13.25
N PHE A 134 0.19 19.59 12.30
CA PHE A 134 -1.20 19.31 12.62
C PHE A 134 -1.46 17.88 13.09
N ILE A 135 -0.60 16.89 12.81
CA ILE A 135 -0.83 15.49 13.17
C ILE A 135 -1.04 15.28 14.68
N LYS A 136 -0.45 16.11 15.54
CA LYS A 136 -0.64 16.06 16.99
C LYS A 136 -2.08 16.31 17.46
N PHE A 137 -2.91 16.93 16.61
CA PHE A 137 -4.33 17.19 16.90
C PHE A 137 -5.26 16.06 16.44
N THR A 138 -4.71 14.98 15.92
CA THR A 138 -5.53 13.80 15.60
C THR A 138 -6.05 13.11 16.86
N ASP A 139 -7.22 12.46 16.77
CA ASP A 139 -7.77 11.68 17.89
C ASP A 139 -7.21 10.26 17.89
N ALA A 140 -6.89 9.71 16.71
CA ALA A 140 -6.18 8.44 16.58
C ALA A 140 -5.36 8.40 15.29
N ALA A 141 -4.17 7.79 15.34
CA ALA A 141 -3.33 7.51 14.19
C ALA A 141 -3.15 6.00 14.01
N ILE A 142 -3.39 5.50 12.79
CA ILE A 142 -3.16 4.10 12.43
C ILE A 142 -1.91 4.03 11.57
N VAL A 143 -0.93 3.25 12.03
CA VAL A 143 0.34 3.00 11.34
C VAL A 143 0.52 1.52 11.03
N THR A 144 1.38 1.18 10.07
CA THR A 144 1.54 -0.21 9.59
C THR A 144 2.84 -0.88 10.05
N SER A 145 3.77 -0.14 10.69
CA SER A 145 5.03 -0.65 11.23
C SER A 145 5.48 0.12 12.46
N GLU A 146 6.35 -0.49 13.28
CA GLU A 146 6.94 0.19 14.45
C GLU A 146 7.74 1.42 14.02
N PHE A 147 8.49 1.34 12.92
CA PHE A 147 9.22 2.48 12.38
C PHE A 147 8.31 3.70 12.10
N MET A 148 7.13 3.47 11.54
CA MET A 148 6.16 4.56 11.30
C MET A 148 5.54 5.08 12.59
N LYS A 149 5.41 4.24 13.61
CA LYS A 149 4.98 4.65 14.95
C LYS A 149 6.01 5.59 15.58
N GLU A 150 7.30 5.22 15.53
CA GLU A 150 8.41 6.06 16.00
C GLU A 150 8.49 7.39 15.24
N GLU A 151 8.25 7.36 13.90
CA GLU A 151 8.19 8.58 13.08
C GLU A 151 7.11 9.54 13.57
N ILE A 152 5.90 9.06 13.86
CA ILE A 152 4.78 9.91 14.31
C ILE A 152 5.00 10.42 15.75
N LEU A 153 5.60 9.61 16.61
CA LEU A 153 5.97 10.05 17.97
C LEU A 153 6.87 11.30 17.96
N LYS A 154 7.77 11.41 16.99
CA LYS A 154 8.63 12.60 16.79
C LYS A 154 7.84 13.87 16.46
N TYR A 155 6.58 13.75 16.07
CA TYR A 155 5.69 14.88 15.78
C TYR A 155 4.75 15.21 16.95
N HIS A 156 5.13 14.80 18.17
CA HIS A 156 4.44 15.10 19.43
C HIS A 156 3.02 14.55 19.54
N LEU A 157 2.72 13.45 18.85
CA LEU A 157 1.47 12.71 19.07
C LEU A 157 1.67 11.74 20.25
N HIS A 158 0.75 11.77 21.21
CA HIS A 158 0.79 10.85 22.35
C HIS A 158 0.68 9.39 21.94
N SER A 159 1.46 8.50 22.55
CA SER A 159 1.55 7.08 22.21
C SER A 159 0.23 6.34 22.34
N ASN A 160 -0.65 6.72 23.29
CA ASN A 160 -1.97 6.12 23.50
C ASN A 160 -2.96 6.40 22.34
N LYS A 161 -2.65 7.34 21.45
CA LYS A 161 -3.42 7.65 20.23
C LYS A 161 -2.87 6.93 19.00
N ILE A 162 -1.75 6.22 19.09
CA ILE A 162 -1.11 5.54 17.96
C ILE A 162 -1.41 4.05 18.01
N PHE A 163 -2.00 3.53 16.93
CA PHE A 163 -2.41 2.14 16.79
C PHE A 163 -1.64 1.47 15.67
N LEU A 164 -0.85 0.45 16.00
CA LEU A 164 -0.18 -0.38 15.01
C LEU A 164 -1.17 -1.40 14.46
N ILE A 165 -1.61 -1.19 13.21
CA ILE A 165 -2.49 -2.11 12.49
C ILE A 165 -1.92 -2.34 11.10
N ARG A 166 -1.36 -3.54 10.87
CA ARG A 166 -0.82 -3.95 9.58
C ARG A 166 -1.93 -4.05 8.53
N ASN A 167 -1.56 -3.96 7.26
CA ASN A 167 -2.51 -4.14 6.16
C ASN A 167 -3.13 -5.52 6.19
N PRO A 168 -4.45 -5.64 5.93
CA PRO A 168 -5.13 -6.92 5.90
C PRO A 168 -4.82 -7.68 4.61
N ILE A 169 -4.87 -9.01 4.70
CA ILE A 169 -4.85 -9.91 3.55
C ILE A 169 -5.78 -11.10 3.80
N SER A 170 -6.55 -11.48 2.79
CA SER A 170 -7.25 -12.75 2.74
C SER A 170 -6.41 -13.74 1.94
N ILE A 171 -5.84 -14.73 2.60
CA ILE A 171 -5.07 -15.80 1.93
C ILE A 171 -5.99 -16.57 1.00
N GLU A 172 -7.19 -16.90 1.44
CA GLU A 172 -8.18 -17.64 0.67
C GLU A 172 -8.51 -16.91 -0.65
N GLU A 173 -8.95 -15.65 -0.57
CA GLU A 173 -9.28 -14.84 -1.76
C GLU A 173 -8.08 -14.61 -2.69
N THR A 174 -6.87 -14.45 -2.11
CA THR A 174 -5.64 -14.25 -2.90
C THR A 174 -5.28 -15.52 -3.67
N ARG A 175 -5.58 -16.70 -3.13
CA ARG A 175 -5.23 -18.01 -3.73
C ARG A 175 -6.36 -18.61 -4.57
N LYS A 176 -7.55 -18.03 -4.52
CA LYS A 176 -8.73 -18.54 -5.24
C LYS A 176 -8.48 -18.53 -6.74
N ASN A 177 -8.67 -19.69 -7.37
CA ASN A 177 -8.52 -19.90 -8.82
C ASN A 177 -7.13 -19.52 -9.38
N VAL A 178 -6.08 -19.54 -8.55
CA VAL A 178 -4.71 -19.25 -8.99
C VAL A 178 -4.11 -20.48 -9.65
N ILE A 179 -3.78 -20.34 -10.94
CA ILE A 179 -3.02 -21.31 -11.74
C ILE A 179 -1.67 -20.66 -12.02
N PRO A 180 -0.56 -21.13 -11.43
CA PRO A 180 0.74 -20.51 -11.63
C PRO A 180 1.16 -20.54 -13.10
N VAL A 181 1.56 -19.36 -13.61
CA VAL A 181 2.05 -19.18 -14.98
C VAL A 181 3.48 -18.68 -14.93
N ARG A 182 4.40 -19.41 -15.54
CA ARG A 182 5.80 -19.02 -15.66
C ARG A 182 6.07 -18.39 -17.02
N ILE A 183 6.84 -17.33 -17.00
CA ILE A 183 7.39 -16.67 -18.19
C ILE A 183 8.91 -16.83 -18.16
N GLY A 184 9.47 -17.53 -19.14
CA GLY A 184 10.89 -17.90 -19.20
C GLY A 184 11.15 -19.28 -18.61
N GLU A 185 11.87 -20.14 -19.37
CA GLU A 185 11.98 -21.57 -19.05
C GLU A 185 13.15 -21.89 -18.12
N ASP A 186 14.36 -21.52 -18.48
CA ASP A 186 15.57 -21.98 -17.76
C ASP A 186 16.26 -20.96 -16.87
N ASN A 187 15.76 -19.74 -16.82
CA ASN A 187 16.36 -18.66 -16.02
C ASN A 187 15.71 -18.51 -14.65
N LEU A 188 16.45 -17.96 -13.70
CA LEU A 188 15.87 -17.47 -12.46
C LEU A 188 14.87 -16.35 -12.77
N THR A 189 13.59 -16.55 -12.48
CA THR A 189 12.53 -15.61 -12.81
C THR A 189 12.16 -14.77 -11.60
N LEU A 190 12.43 -13.48 -11.70
CA LEU A 190 11.99 -12.48 -10.73
C LEU A 190 10.71 -11.81 -11.22
N ILE A 191 9.84 -11.44 -10.29
CA ILE A 191 8.68 -10.61 -10.59
C ILE A 191 8.63 -9.35 -9.72
N PHE A 192 8.33 -8.24 -10.35
CA PHE A 192 7.97 -6.98 -9.70
C PHE A 192 6.51 -6.64 -10.01
N VAL A 193 5.76 -6.20 -9.01
CA VAL A 193 4.38 -5.70 -9.16
C VAL A 193 4.23 -4.36 -8.45
N GLY A 194 3.92 -3.30 -9.22
CA GLY A 194 3.73 -1.98 -8.64
C GLY A 194 3.75 -0.85 -9.65
N ARG A 195 3.49 0.38 -9.18
CA ARG A 195 3.55 1.57 -10.03
C ARG A 195 4.98 1.85 -10.50
N LEU A 196 5.15 2.21 -11.76
CA LEU A 196 6.46 2.59 -12.31
C LEU A 196 6.76 4.06 -11.98
N VAL A 197 7.20 4.29 -10.74
CA VAL A 197 7.54 5.61 -10.18
C VAL A 197 8.86 5.53 -9.42
N TYR A 198 9.50 6.67 -9.17
CA TYR A 198 10.79 6.78 -8.46
C TYR A 198 10.83 6.00 -7.14
N GLN A 199 9.74 6.07 -6.34
CA GLN A 199 9.60 5.35 -5.08
C GLN A 199 9.87 3.85 -5.22
N LYS A 200 9.37 3.22 -6.29
CA LYS A 200 9.40 1.77 -6.50
C LYS A 200 10.74 1.22 -6.96
N GLY A 201 11.64 2.07 -7.44
CA GLY A 201 13.07 1.77 -7.57
C GLY A 201 13.44 0.71 -8.60
N ILE A 202 12.63 0.46 -9.65
CA ILE A 202 12.96 -0.54 -10.70
C ILE A 202 14.27 -0.20 -11.39
N ASP A 203 14.56 1.07 -11.60
CA ASP A 203 15.82 1.56 -12.15
C ASP A 203 17.05 1.01 -11.43
N ARG A 204 16.94 0.70 -10.14
CA ARG A 204 18.03 0.18 -9.31
C ARG A 204 18.41 -1.28 -9.64
N ILE A 205 17.47 -2.06 -10.16
CA ILE A 205 17.69 -3.48 -10.47
C ILE A 205 18.01 -3.75 -11.93
N LEU A 206 17.95 -2.75 -12.82
CA LEU A 206 18.30 -2.97 -14.23
C LEU A 206 19.78 -3.33 -14.39
N TYR A 207 20.66 -2.71 -13.60
CA TYR A 207 22.07 -3.04 -13.59
C TYR A 207 22.33 -4.49 -13.13
N LEU A 208 21.55 -4.98 -12.16
CA LEU A 208 21.60 -6.37 -11.72
C LEU A 208 21.33 -7.35 -12.87
N LEU A 209 20.38 -7.02 -13.75
CA LEU A 209 20.09 -7.82 -14.94
C LEU A 209 21.22 -7.76 -15.97
N ALA A 210 21.92 -6.62 -16.09
CA ALA A 210 23.02 -6.46 -17.03
C ALA A 210 24.20 -7.37 -16.69
N ILE A 211 24.57 -7.47 -15.40
CA ILE A 211 25.74 -8.25 -14.95
C ILE A 211 25.46 -9.74 -14.76
N ASN A 212 24.21 -10.17 -14.62
CA ASN A 212 23.83 -11.56 -14.40
C ASN A 212 23.14 -12.14 -15.64
N LYS A 213 23.69 -13.22 -16.21
CA LYS A 213 23.21 -13.79 -17.49
C LYS A 213 21.91 -14.59 -17.35
N ASN A 214 21.73 -15.31 -16.26
CA ASN A 214 20.66 -16.32 -16.09
C ASN A 214 19.42 -15.82 -15.35
N ILE A 215 19.10 -14.51 -15.46
CA ILE A 215 17.99 -13.92 -14.75
C ILE A 215 17.02 -13.25 -15.72
N LYS A 216 15.74 -13.47 -15.50
CA LYS A 216 14.64 -12.77 -16.18
C LYS A 216 13.83 -11.97 -15.17
N LEU A 217 13.36 -10.79 -15.57
CA LEU A 217 12.51 -9.94 -14.77
C LEU A 217 11.17 -9.71 -15.46
N ILE A 218 10.09 -10.05 -14.77
CA ILE A 218 8.72 -9.72 -15.16
C ILE A 218 8.32 -8.44 -14.42
N VAL A 219 7.89 -7.42 -15.13
CA VAL A 219 7.44 -6.14 -14.59
C VAL A 219 5.96 -5.96 -14.87
N VAL A 220 5.16 -5.96 -13.79
CA VAL A 220 3.72 -5.70 -13.85
C VAL A 220 3.41 -4.36 -13.24
N GLY A 221 2.90 -3.44 -14.05
CA GLY A 221 2.52 -2.10 -13.63
C GLY A 221 2.71 -1.05 -14.70
N GLU A 222 2.20 0.14 -14.41
CA GLU A 222 2.31 1.34 -15.23
C GLU A 222 2.73 2.54 -14.39
N GLY A 223 3.23 3.59 -15.05
CA GLY A 223 3.58 4.83 -14.38
C GLY A 223 4.52 5.71 -15.19
N LYS A 224 4.68 6.94 -14.73
CA LYS A 224 5.43 8.01 -15.42
C LYS A 224 6.92 7.70 -15.67
N PHE A 225 7.49 6.71 -14.99
CA PHE A 225 8.87 6.28 -15.17
C PHE A 225 9.05 5.24 -16.29
N LYS A 226 7.98 4.71 -16.89
CA LYS A 226 8.04 3.64 -17.90
C LYS A 226 9.00 3.98 -19.06
N ASN A 227 8.83 5.14 -19.69
CA ASN A 227 9.67 5.53 -20.82
C ASN A 227 11.15 5.68 -20.44
N ARG A 228 11.44 6.19 -19.25
CA ARG A 228 12.81 6.26 -18.72
C ARG A 228 13.40 4.88 -18.52
N LEU A 229 12.65 3.95 -17.97
CA LEU A 229 13.07 2.57 -17.76
C LEU A 229 13.35 1.87 -19.10
N LEU A 230 12.48 2.02 -20.09
CA LEU A 230 12.69 1.46 -21.43
C LEU A 230 13.97 1.99 -22.09
N LYS A 231 14.27 3.29 -21.97
CA LYS A 231 15.54 3.86 -22.45
C LYS A 231 16.74 3.22 -21.74
N GLN A 232 16.68 3.06 -20.42
CA GLN A 232 17.77 2.42 -19.65
C GLN A 232 17.95 0.94 -20.04
N VAL A 233 16.86 0.20 -20.25
CA VAL A 233 16.88 -1.20 -20.70
C VAL A 233 17.63 -1.31 -22.03
N LYS A 234 17.32 -0.44 -23.00
CA LYS A 234 18.02 -0.39 -24.29
C LYS A 234 19.50 -0.02 -24.14
N CYS A 235 19.83 1.00 -23.34
CA CYS A 235 21.22 1.38 -23.09
C CYS A 235 22.06 0.28 -22.43
N LEU A 236 21.44 -0.62 -21.66
CA LEU A 236 22.10 -1.74 -20.97
C LEU A 236 22.09 -3.03 -21.80
N ASN A 237 21.46 -3.05 -22.99
CA ASN A 237 21.29 -4.24 -23.85
C ASN A 237 20.69 -5.43 -23.08
N ILE A 238 19.58 -5.21 -22.37
CA ILE A 238 18.89 -6.22 -21.55
C ILE A 238 17.41 -6.44 -21.93
N GLU A 239 17.04 -6.10 -23.17
CA GLU A 239 15.67 -6.22 -23.67
C GLU A 239 15.16 -7.66 -23.60
N ASP A 240 16.04 -8.62 -23.85
CA ASP A 240 15.76 -10.07 -23.77
C ASP A 240 15.53 -10.57 -22.33
N LYS A 241 16.03 -9.83 -21.32
CA LYS A 241 15.96 -10.21 -19.89
C LYS A 241 14.78 -9.62 -19.14
N ILE A 242 14.07 -8.63 -19.69
CA ILE A 242 13.00 -7.94 -19.01
C ILE A 242 11.72 -7.88 -19.85
N LYS A 243 10.58 -8.21 -19.22
CA LYS A 243 9.26 -8.16 -19.87
C LYS A 243 8.32 -7.23 -19.12
N PHE A 244 7.90 -6.14 -19.77
CA PHE A 244 6.89 -5.22 -19.25
C PHE A 244 5.50 -5.66 -19.70
N LEU A 245 4.63 -6.03 -18.75
CA LEU A 245 3.28 -6.56 -19.04
C LEU A 245 2.18 -5.50 -18.85
N GLY A 246 2.55 -4.25 -18.53
CA GLY A 246 1.55 -3.24 -18.24
C GLY A 246 0.80 -3.49 -16.92
N LYS A 247 -0.36 -2.85 -16.77
CA LYS A 247 -1.18 -2.95 -15.57
C LYS A 247 -2.05 -4.21 -15.60
N ILE A 248 -1.84 -5.10 -14.65
CA ILE A 248 -2.70 -6.28 -14.41
C ILE A 248 -3.30 -6.15 -13.00
N LEU A 249 -4.62 -6.29 -12.87
CA LEU A 249 -5.33 -6.08 -11.61
C LEU A 249 -4.99 -7.12 -10.54
N LYS A 250 -4.93 -8.40 -10.92
CA LYS A 250 -4.61 -9.54 -10.04
C LYS A 250 -3.54 -10.40 -10.70
N PRO A 251 -2.25 -10.01 -10.64
CA PRO A 251 -1.19 -10.75 -11.32
C PRO A 251 -0.77 -12.02 -10.55
N TYR A 252 -1.71 -12.65 -9.87
CA TYR A 252 -1.45 -13.74 -8.92
C TYR A 252 -0.88 -14.99 -9.57
N ASN A 253 -1.33 -15.32 -10.80
CA ASN A 253 -0.79 -16.45 -11.56
C ASN A 253 0.71 -16.25 -11.88
N LEU A 254 1.09 -15.03 -12.26
CA LEU A 254 2.47 -14.66 -12.56
C LEU A 254 3.35 -14.65 -11.31
N ILE A 255 2.83 -14.08 -10.21
CA ILE A 255 3.53 -14.09 -8.92
C ILE A 255 3.77 -15.54 -8.47
N ALA A 256 2.72 -16.38 -8.49
CA ALA A 256 2.81 -17.78 -8.09
C ALA A 256 3.74 -18.61 -9.00
N GLY A 257 3.87 -18.25 -10.28
CA GLY A 257 4.76 -18.90 -11.25
C GLY A 257 6.23 -18.48 -11.16
N SER A 258 6.55 -17.36 -10.54
CA SER A 258 7.91 -16.81 -10.41
C SER A 258 8.70 -17.47 -9.27
N ASP A 259 10.03 -17.42 -9.37
CA ASP A 259 10.91 -17.93 -8.30
C ASP A 259 10.87 -17.00 -7.08
N TYR A 260 11.02 -15.70 -7.31
CA TYR A 260 11.03 -14.66 -6.27
C TYR A 260 10.26 -13.42 -6.70
N PHE A 261 9.68 -12.78 -5.71
CA PHE A 261 9.17 -11.42 -5.82
C PHE A 261 10.28 -10.44 -5.43
N ILE A 262 10.62 -9.48 -6.29
CA ILE A 262 11.63 -8.47 -5.97
C ILE A 262 11.00 -7.12 -5.66
N LEU A 263 11.36 -6.53 -4.51
CA LEU A 263 10.94 -5.22 -4.08
C LEU A 263 12.13 -4.27 -3.94
N PRO A 264 12.53 -3.56 -5.02
CA PRO A 264 13.66 -2.65 -5.00
C PRO A 264 13.31 -1.25 -4.51
N SER A 265 12.17 -1.07 -3.89
CA SER A 265 11.63 0.23 -3.48
C SER A 265 12.61 1.02 -2.62
N ARG A 266 12.63 2.34 -2.80
CA ARG A 266 13.42 3.26 -1.98
C ARG A 266 12.82 3.47 -0.60
N TYR A 267 11.51 3.40 -0.49
CA TYR A 267 10.76 3.47 0.76
C TYR A 267 9.35 2.92 0.59
N GLU A 268 8.82 2.31 1.63
CA GLU A 268 7.45 1.79 1.73
C GLU A 268 6.96 1.90 3.18
N GLY A 269 5.63 1.93 3.34
CA GLY A 269 4.99 1.44 4.55
C GLY A 269 5.03 -0.10 4.54
N LEU A 270 3.89 -0.78 4.71
CA LEU A 270 3.80 -2.22 4.48
C LEU A 270 3.20 -2.48 3.09
N PRO A 271 4.00 -2.91 2.08
CA PRO A 271 3.50 -3.06 0.71
C PRO A 271 2.60 -4.29 0.55
N ASN A 272 1.37 -4.11 0.05
CA ASN A 272 0.40 -5.20 -0.13
C ASN A 272 0.91 -6.29 -1.09
N CYS A 273 1.65 -5.92 -2.14
CA CYS A 273 2.22 -6.88 -3.09
C CYS A 273 3.18 -7.89 -2.43
N VAL A 274 3.84 -7.51 -1.33
CA VAL A 274 4.64 -8.44 -0.53
C VAL A 274 3.74 -9.43 0.19
N LEU A 275 2.66 -8.96 0.82
CA LEU A 275 1.70 -9.84 1.48
C LEU A 275 1.05 -10.80 0.47
N GLU A 276 0.67 -10.28 -0.71
CA GLU A 276 0.12 -11.08 -1.81
C GLU A 276 1.13 -12.15 -2.28
N SER A 277 2.39 -11.77 -2.46
CA SER A 277 3.46 -12.70 -2.85
C SER A 277 3.65 -13.84 -1.85
N LEU A 278 3.75 -13.50 -0.56
CA LEU A 278 3.91 -14.48 0.51
C LEU A 278 2.67 -15.38 0.64
N ALA A 279 1.45 -14.84 0.47
CA ALA A 279 0.22 -15.63 0.45
C ALA A 279 0.22 -16.68 -0.68
N LEU A 280 0.80 -16.33 -1.83
CA LEU A 280 0.95 -17.21 -2.99
C LEU A 280 2.12 -18.19 -2.88
N GLY A 281 2.90 -18.11 -1.81
CA GLY A 281 4.05 -18.97 -1.59
C GLY A 281 5.33 -18.52 -2.33
N THR A 282 5.36 -17.31 -2.85
CA THR A 282 6.52 -16.76 -3.55
C THR A 282 7.36 -15.91 -2.57
N PRO A 283 8.62 -16.33 -2.29
CA PRO A 283 9.50 -15.61 -1.37
C PRO A 283 9.88 -14.23 -1.92
N VAL A 284 10.23 -13.32 -1.02
CA VAL A 284 10.48 -11.91 -1.32
C VAL A 284 11.95 -11.57 -1.14
N ILE A 285 12.49 -10.85 -2.11
CA ILE A 285 13.82 -10.23 -2.06
C ILE A 285 13.64 -8.72 -1.94
N SER A 286 14.30 -8.09 -0.97
CA SER A 286 14.27 -6.64 -0.78
C SER A 286 15.52 -6.15 -0.06
N THR A 287 15.59 -4.85 0.19
CA THR A 287 16.65 -4.25 0.99
C THR A 287 16.16 -3.92 2.41
N LYS A 288 17.06 -3.92 3.38
CA LYS A 288 16.81 -3.51 4.78
C LYS A 288 16.31 -2.07 4.91
N GLN A 289 16.45 -1.26 3.86
CA GLN A 289 15.89 0.10 3.79
C GLN A 289 14.35 0.13 3.88
N ILE A 290 13.68 -1.00 3.64
CA ILE A 290 12.23 -1.14 3.82
C ILE A 290 11.95 -1.63 5.26
N PHE A 291 12.02 -0.70 6.19
CA PHE A 291 11.93 -0.95 7.64
C PHE A 291 10.72 -1.81 8.05
N ALA A 292 9.57 -1.61 7.41
CA ALA A 292 8.38 -2.43 7.68
C ALA A 292 8.60 -3.92 7.42
N LEU A 293 9.49 -4.30 6.51
CA LEU A 293 9.83 -5.71 6.25
C LEU A 293 10.78 -6.29 7.31
N ASN A 294 11.62 -5.46 7.93
CA ASN A 294 12.46 -5.90 9.06
C ASN A 294 11.57 -6.34 10.24
N ASP A 295 10.56 -5.52 10.58
CA ASP A 295 9.61 -5.84 11.64
C ASP A 295 8.77 -7.06 11.28
N TYR A 296 8.38 -7.16 10.01
CA TYR A 296 7.54 -8.24 9.53
C TYR A 296 8.30 -9.57 9.48
N LYS A 297 9.58 -9.55 9.09
CA LYS A 297 10.46 -10.75 9.02
C LYS A 297 10.62 -11.44 10.37
N LYS A 298 10.64 -10.71 11.48
CA LYS A 298 10.75 -11.30 12.83
C LYS A 298 9.66 -12.33 13.13
N ASN A 299 8.51 -12.21 12.47
CA ASN A 299 7.30 -13.01 12.69
C ASN A 299 7.04 -14.07 11.59
N ILE A 300 7.95 -14.22 10.61
CA ILE A 300 7.79 -15.13 9.47
C ILE A 300 9.00 -16.06 9.37
N ALA A 301 8.83 -17.23 8.73
CA ALA A 301 9.90 -18.18 8.49
C ALA A 301 11.12 -17.52 7.80
N ASN A 302 12.33 -17.80 8.31
CA ASN A 302 13.59 -17.11 7.95
C ASN A 302 13.90 -17.01 6.44
N LYS A 303 13.41 -17.95 5.61
CA LYS A 303 13.67 -17.97 4.16
C LYS A 303 12.60 -17.27 3.32
N SER A 304 11.51 -16.79 3.92
CA SER A 304 10.39 -16.22 3.17
C SER A 304 10.63 -14.77 2.72
N ILE A 305 11.43 -14.01 3.48
CA ILE A 305 11.85 -12.64 3.14
C ILE A 305 13.36 -12.57 3.30
N MET A 306 14.04 -12.32 2.19
CA MET A 306 15.49 -12.10 2.14
C MET A 306 15.76 -10.61 2.06
N LEU A 307 16.42 -10.06 3.08
CA LEU A 307 16.76 -8.65 3.19
C LEU A 307 18.26 -8.46 3.08
N PHE A 308 18.67 -7.66 2.12
CA PHE A 308 20.05 -7.32 1.82
C PHE A 308 20.34 -5.86 2.21
N GLU A 309 21.59 -5.52 2.47
CA GLU A 309 21.98 -4.14 2.79
C GLU A 309 21.75 -3.19 1.61
N SER A 310 22.01 -3.70 0.40
CA SER A 310 21.89 -2.91 -0.83
C SER A 310 21.47 -3.75 -2.03
N ILE A 311 21.11 -3.08 -3.11
CA ILE A 311 20.86 -3.73 -4.42
C ILE A 311 22.15 -4.37 -4.97
N ASN A 312 23.33 -3.78 -4.70
CA ASN A 312 24.60 -4.35 -5.11
C ASN A 312 24.88 -5.69 -4.40
N GLU A 313 24.49 -5.84 -3.14
CA GLU A 313 24.59 -7.12 -2.45
C GLU A 313 23.64 -8.15 -3.06
N ILE A 314 22.42 -7.76 -3.42
CA ILE A 314 21.50 -8.65 -4.16
C ILE A 314 22.15 -9.11 -5.45
N ALA A 315 22.78 -8.19 -6.21
CA ALA A 315 23.44 -8.49 -7.47
C ALA A 315 24.56 -9.51 -7.33
N LYS A 316 25.34 -9.43 -6.25
CA LYS A 316 26.44 -10.38 -5.96
C LYS A 316 25.98 -11.76 -5.49
N LYS A 317 24.81 -11.81 -4.84
CA LYS A 317 24.32 -13.06 -4.21
C LYS A 317 23.20 -13.74 -5.00
N ILE A 318 22.72 -13.13 -6.08
CA ILE A 318 21.54 -13.62 -6.79
C ILE A 318 21.76 -14.96 -7.48
N ASP A 319 22.99 -15.25 -7.92
CA ASP A 319 23.34 -16.52 -8.56
C ASP A 319 23.30 -17.71 -7.58
N PHE A 320 23.38 -17.43 -6.26
CA PHE A 320 23.22 -18.45 -5.21
C PHE A 320 21.76 -18.73 -4.83
N LEU A 321 20.82 -18.03 -5.46
CA LEU A 321 19.39 -18.24 -5.19
C LEU A 321 18.89 -19.47 -5.93
N GLU A 322 18.20 -20.32 -5.20
CA GLU A 322 17.62 -21.53 -5.76
C GLU A 322 16.45 -21.21 -6.69
N LYS A 323 16.51 -21.73 -7.90
CA LYS A 323 15.39 -21.79 -8.81
C LYS A 323 14.36 -22.82 -8.31
N ARG A 324 13.09 -22.58 -8.52
CA ARG A 324 12.05 -23.56 -8.16
C ARG A 324 12.20 -24.86 -8.97
N LYS A 325 12.07 -26.00 -8.29
CA LYS A 325 12.26 -27.32 -8.90
C LYS A 325 11.19 -27.68 -9.94
N ASP A 326 9.96 -27.19 -9.75
CA ASP A 326 8.79 -27.44 -10.61
C ASP A 326 8.61 -26.35 -11.70
N TYR A 327 9.70 -25.72 -12.16
CA TYR A 327 9.64 -24.57 -13.06
C TYR A 327 8.96 -24.86 -14.42
N ARG A 328 9.02 -26.08 -14.93
CA ARG A 328 8.38 -26.48 -16.21
C ARG A 328 6.84 -26.56 -16.09
N LYS A 329 6.33 -27.06 -14.96
CA LYS A 329 4.90 -27.12 -14.63
C LYS A 329 4.69 -26.62 -13.20
N PRO A 330 4.70 -25.29 -13.00
CA PRO A 330 4.69 -24.73 -11.66
C PRO A 330 3.37 -25.01 -10.94
N LYS A 331 3.47 -25.56 -9.72
CA LYS A 331 2.33 -25.77 -8.83
C LYS A 331 2.21 -24.62 -7.83
N LEU A 332 1.01 -24.35 -7.35
CA LEU A 332 0.78 -23.34 -6.33
C LEU A 332 1.43 -23.78 -5.00
N ARG A 333 2.49 -23.08 -4.59
CA ARG A 333 3.22 -23.36 -3.35
C ARG A 333 2.37 -23.07 -2.12
N ARG A 334 2.69 -23.66 -0.96
CA ARG A 334 2.04 -23.31 0.32
C ARG A 334 2.27 -21.85 0.66
N SER A 335 1.29 -21.21 1.34
CA SER A 335 1.47 -19.85 1.82
C SER A 335 2.64 -19.75 2.79
N LEU A 336 3.42 -18.69 2.64
CA LEU A 336 4.54 -18.35 3.53
C LEU A 336 4.10 -17.40 4.66
N LEU A 337 2.85 -16.93 4.64
CA LEU A 337 2.29 -16.08 5.69
C LEU A 337 1.89 -16.94 6.90
N LYS A 338 2.54 -16.68 8.03
CA LYS A 338 2.21 -17.28 9.33
C LYS A 338 1.49 -16.29 10.25
N ASP A 339 1.94 -15.03 10.27
CA ASP A 339 1.34 -13.94 11.03
C ASP A 339 0.78 -12.89 10.06
N TYR A 340 -0.54 -12.79 10.01
CA TYR A 340 -1.24 -11.85 9.14
C TYR A 340 -2.53 -11.35 9.80
N ILE A 341 -3.03 -10.23 9.30
CA ILE A 341 -4.32 -9.68 9.70
C ILE A 341 -5.34 -10.00 8.63
N SER A 342 -6.37 -10.77 8.98
CA SER A 342 -7.51 -11.00 8.09
C SER A 342 -8.35 -9.71 7.93
N PRO A 343 -9.09 -9.54 6.83
CA PRO A 343 -10.00 -8.40 6.65
C PRO A 343 -11.00 -8.25 7.81
N ILE A 344 -11.51 -9.35 8.34
CA ILE A 344 -12.44 -9.36 9.49
C ILE A 344 -11.75 -8.81 10.74
N SER A 345 -10.55 -9.29 11.05
CA SER A 345 -9.77 -8.83 12.22
C SER A 345 -9.38 -7.35 12.07
N PHE A 346 -9.02 -6.92 10.87
CA PHE A 346 -8.72 -5.53 10.54
C PHE A 346 -9.93 -4.62 10.82
N ASN A 347 -11.10 -5.03 10.31
CA ASN A 347 -12.35 -4.30 10.51
C ASN A 347 -12.70 -4.18 12.00
N LYS A 348 -12.61 -5.28 12.77
CA LYS A 348 -12.84 -5.28 14.23
C LYS A 348 -11.91 -4.30 14.95
N LYS A 349 -10.62 -4.25 14.57
CA LYS A 349 -9.64 -3.33 15.18
C LYS A 349 -9.97 -1.86 14.88
N ILE A 350 -10.34 -1.51 13.64
CA ILE A 350 -10.73 -0.14 13.29
C ILE A 350 -12.04 0.24 13.98
N ASN A 351 -13.05 -0.64 13.97
CA ASN A 351 -14.33 -0.39 14.63
C ASN A 351 -14.16 -0.12 16.13
N LYS A 352 -13.25 -0.87 16.81
CA LYS A 352 -12.91 -0.62 18.22
C LYS A 352 -12.33 0.78 18.45
N ILE A 353 -11.49 1.27 17.53
CA ILE A 353 -10.95 2.65 17.60
C ILE A 353 -12.08 3.66 17.44
N ILE A 354 -12.94 3.50 16.42
CA ILE A 354 -14.08 4.40 16.18
C ILE A 354 -14.95 4.49 17.44
N LEU A 355 -15.32 3.36 18.01
CA LEU A 355 -16.19 3.32 19.20
C LEU A 355 -15.52 3.90 20.45
N LYS A 356 -14.18 3.84 20.55
CA LYS A 356 -13.42 4.39 21.68
C LYS A 356 -13.39 5.92 21.65
N ILE A 357 -13.31 6.54 20.46
CA ILE A 357 -13.07 8.00 20.34
C ILE A 357 -14.34 8.80 20.00
N ALA A 358 -15.39 8.14 19.45
CA ALA A 358 -16.68 8.75 19.10
C ALA A 358 -17.61 8.88 20.35
#